data_4a93658863fa10bdb387472261a6bdf4
#
_entry.id   4a93658863fa10bdb387472261a6bdf4
#
_cell.length_a   1.000
_cell.length_b   1.000
_cell.length_c   1.000
_cell.angle_alpha   90.00
_cell.angle_beta   90.00
_cell.angle_gamma   90.00
#
_symmetry.space_group_name_H-M   'P 1'
#
loop_
_entity.id
_entity.type
_entity.pdbx_description
1 polymer ?
#
loop_
_entity_poly.entity_id
_entity_poly.type
_entity_poly.pdbx_seq_one_letter_code
_entity_poly.pdbx_strand_id
1 'polypeptide(L)'
;MSAPSRSALLLSGLLAAAGAAHFVAPKGFDAIVPKGLPGDPRRWTRLSGVAEVALAAGVAHPRTRRLAAGLTGAFFVAVFPANLRMAADWRDRSPVRRAVAYGRLPLQVLLVLWAESVRRGAGRAA
;
A
#
# COMPACT_ATOMS: atom_id res chain seq x y z
N MET A 1 -29.08 3.35 1.21
CA MET A 1 -27.67 3.04 0.98
C MET A 1 -26.90 4.32 0.75
N SER A 2 -25.96 4.60 1.59
CA SER A 2 -25.10 5.76 1.38
C SER A 2 -24.34 5.61 0.07
N ALA A 3 -24.14 6.72 -0.62
CA ALA A 3 -23.22 6.75 -1.75
C ALA A 3 -21.89 6.13 -1.32
N PRO A 4 -21.19 5.40 -2.20
CA PRO A 4 -19.88 4.92 -1.87
C PRO A 4 -19.03 6.10 -1.43
N SER A 5 -18.40 5.96 -0.29
CA SER A 5 -17.54 7.00 0.24
C SER A 5 -16.50 7.38 -0.79
N ARG A 6 -16.33 8.66 -1.06
CA ARG A 6 -15.24 9.14 -1.91
C ARG A 6 -13.91 8.66 -1.40
N SER A 7 -13.76 8.62 -0.06
CA SER A 7 -12.57 8.12 0.61
C SER A 7 -12.27 6.67 0.19
N ALA A 8 -13.29 5.80 0.20
CA ALA A 8 -13.12 4.40 -0.19
C ALA A 8 -12.71 4.28 -1.66
N LEU A 9 -13.34 5.06 -2.55
CA LEU A 9 -13.01 5.03 -3.98
C LEU A 9 -11.62 5.58 -4.25
N LEU A 10 -11.20 6.62 -3.53
CA LEU A 10 -9.85 7.15 -3.63
C LEU A 10 -8.81 6.15 -3.13
N LEU A 11 -9.09 5.46 -2.04
CA LEU A 11 -8.20 4.40 -1.54
C LEU A 11 -8.09 3.26 -2.55
N SER A 12 -9.21 2.83 -3.11
CA SER A 12 -9.24 1.81 -4.16
C SER A 12 -8.41 2.25 -5.36
N GLY A 13 -8.57 3.49 -5.81
CA GLY A 13 -7.80 4.05 -6.93
C GLY A 13 -6.30 4.08 -6.65
N LEU A 14 -5.90 4.48 -5.44
CA LEU A 14 -4.50 4.47 -5.03
C LEU A 14 -3.93 3.05 -5.06
N LEU A 15 -4.66 2.09 -4.49
CA LEU A 15 -4.23 0.68 -4.49
C LEU A 15 -4.10 0.13 -5.91
N ALA A 16 -5.06 0.44 -6.78
CA ALA A 16 -5.01 0.00 -8.17
C ALA A 16 -3.81 0.58 -8.90
N ALA A 17 -3.55 1.88 -8.74
CA ALA A 17 -2.43 2.55 -9.38
C ALA A 17 -1.09 2.02 -8.84
N ALA A 18 -0.96 1.87 -7.53
CA ALA A 18 0.25 1.35 -6.91
C ALA A 18 0.48 -0.12 -7.32
N GLY A 19 -0.57 -0.93 -7.33
CA GLY A 19 -0.48 -2.31 -7.78
C GLY A 19 -0.03 -2.42 -9.22
N ALA A 20 -0.61 -1.60 -10.12
CA ALA A 20 -0.20 -1.54 -11.51
C ALA A 20 1.27 -1.14 -11.65
N ALA A 21 1.74 -0.20 -10.84
CA ALA A 21 3.13 0.25 -10.86
C ALA A 21 4.11 -0.87 -10.55
N HIS A 22 3.73 -1.83 -9.72
CA HIS A 22 4.57 -3.00 -9.43
C HIS A 22 4.86 -3.85 -10.67
N PHE A 23 3.97 -3.84 -11.65
CA PHE A 23 4.14 -4.58 -12.91
C PHE A 23 4.78 -3.73 -14.00
N VAL A 24 4.48 -2.44 -14.03
CA VAL A 24 4.98 -1.51 -15.07
C VAL A 24 6.42 -1.07 -14.78
N ALA A 25 6.75 -0.80 -13.53
CA ALA A 25 8.06 -0.30 -13.10
C ALA A 25 8.58 -1.11 -11.90
N PRO A 26 8.84 -2.42 -12.06
CA PRO A 26 9.14 -3.30 -10.93
C PRO A 26 10.50 -3.06 -10.29
N LYS A 27 11.48 -2.52 -11.02
CA LYS A 27 12.86 -2.42 -10.53
C LYS A 27 12.99 -1.61 -9.24
N GLY A 28 12.23 -0.52 -9.12
CA GLY A 28 12.25 0.29 -7.90
C GLY A 28 11.70 -0.46 -6.70
N PHE A 29 10.69 -1.27 -6.90
CA PHE A 29 10.12 -2.10 -5.83
C PHE A 29 11.04 -3.25 -5.48
N ASP A 30 11.65 -3.90 -6.47
CA ASP A 30 12.62 -4.99 -6.24
C ASP A 30 13.75 -4.51 -5.32
N ALA A 31 14.22 -3.29 -5.52
CA ALA A 31 15.35 -2.72 -4.79
C ALA A 31 15.07 -2.56 -3.29
N ILE A 32 13.81 -2.42 -2.88
CA ILE A 32 13.44 -2.21 -1.48
C ILE A 32 12.85 -3.45 -0.80
N VAL A 33 12.80 -4.59 -1.49
CA VAL A 33 12.41 -5.85 -0.86
C VAL A 33 13.45 -6.20 0.21
N PRO A 34 13.03 -6.47 1.47
CA PRO A 34 13.98 -6.81 2.54
C PRO A 34 14.81 -8.04 2.18
N LYS A 35 16.13 -7.95 2.44
CA LYS A 35 17.09 -9.01 2.08
C LYS A 35 16.84 -10.32 2.82
N GLY A 36 16.19 -10.27 3.97
CA GLY A 36 15.89 -11.45 4.77
C GLY A 36 14.79 -12.33 4.17
N LEU A 37 14.06 -11.86 3.17
CA LEU A 37 13.01 -12.64 2.54
C LEU A 37 13.58 -13.64 1.55
N PRO A 38 13.08 -14.90 1.56
CA PRO A 38 13.58 -15.93 0.65
C PRO A 38 13.14 -15.69 -0.78
N GLY A 39 13.94 -16.16 -1.72
CA GLY A 39 13.62 -16.14 -3.15
C GLY A 39 13.98 -14.83 -3.83
N ASP A 40 13.55 -14.74 -5.09
CA ASP A 40 13.83 -13.60 -5.96
C ASP A 40 13.01 -12.37 -5.51
N PRO A 41 13.63 -11.18 -5.36
CA PRO A 41 12.90 -9.95 -5.07
C PRO A 41 11.74 -9.66 -6.01
N ARG A 42 11.88 -9.98 -7.31
CA ARG A 42 10.81 -9.78 -8.29
C ARG A 42 9.54 -10.55 -7.93
N ARG A 43 9.69 -11.73 -7.32
CA ARG A 43 8.53 -12.51 -6.86
C ARG A 43 7.73 -11.73 -5.81
N TRP A 44 8.41 -11.11 -4.85
CA TRP A 44 7.75 -10.32 -3.81
C TRP A 44 7.10 -9.06 -4.38
N THR A 45 7.76 -8.42 -5.35
CA THR A 45 7.18 -7.28 -6.07
C THR A 45 5.88 -7.66 -6.76
N ARG A 46 5.87 -8.78 -7.48
CA ARG A 46 4.67 -9.26 -8.18
C ARG A 46 3.56 -9.65 -7.21
N LEU A 47 3.88 -10.35 -6.14
CA LEU A 47 2.91 -10.73 -5.11
C LEU A 47 2.27 -9.49 -4.47
N SER A 48 3.08 -8.49 -4.14
CA SER A 48 2.58 -7.24 -3.60
C SER A 48 1.66 -6.53 -4.59
N GLY A 49 2.02 -6.51 -5.87
CA GLY A 49 1.19 -5.91 -6.91
C GLY A 49 -0.16 -6.62 -7.05
N VAL A 50 -0.16 -7.95 -7.06
CA VAL A 50 -1.39 -8.74 -7.10
C VAL A 50 -2.24 -8.47 -5.87
N ALA A 51 -1.63 -8.46 -4.68
CA ALA A 51 -2.33 -8.16 -3.44
C ALA A 51 -2.98 -6.78 -3.48
N GLU A 52 -2.26 -5.76 -3.94
CA GLU A 52 -2.80 -4.39 -4.01
C GLU A 52 -3.96 -4.28 -4.99
N VAL A 53 -3.88 -4.90 -6.15
CA VAL A 53 -4.98 -4.90 -7.13
C VAL A 53 -6.20 -5.63 -6.57
N ALA A 54 -5.99 -6.77 -5.90
CA ALA A 54 -7.08 -7.50 -5.26
C ALA A 54 -7.72 -6.67 -4.14
N LEU A 55 -6.91 -5.99 -3.33
CA LEU A 55 -7.41 -5.09 -2.29
C LEU A 55 -8.19 -3.92 -2.89
N ALA A 56 -7.72 -3.36 -4.00
CA ALA A 56 -8.42 -2.28 -4.71
C ALA A 56 -9.83 -2.73 -5.10
N ALA A 57 -9.95 -3.91 -5.70
CA ALA A 57 -11.24 -4.47 -6.08
C ALA A 57 -12.14 -4.70 -4.86
N GLY A 58 -11.56 -5.24 -3.78
CA GLY A 58 -12.31 -5.51 -2.55
C GLY A 58 -12.82 -4.24 -1.87
N VAL A 59 -12.01 -3.18 -1.84
CA VAL A 59 -12.40 -1.89 -1.26
C VAL A 59 -13.47 -1.20 -2.12
N ALA A 60 -13.38 -1.35 -3.44
CA ALA A 60 -14.36 -0.76 -4.35
C ALA A 60 -15.75 -1.38 -4.20
N HIS A 61 -15.84 -2.67 -3.87
CA HIS A 61 -17.10 -3.37 -3.77
C HIS A 61 -17.72 -3.22 -2.38
N PRO A 62 -18.98 -2.75 -2.27
CA PRO A 62 -19.59 -2.48 -0.96
C PRO A 62 -19.64 -3.69 -0.01
N ARG A 63 -19.86 -4.89 -0.53
CA ARG A 63 -19.97 -6.11 0.29
C ARG A 63 -18.65 -6.56 0.90
N THR A 64 -17.53 -6.28 0.23
CA THR A 64 -16.19 -6.69 0.68
C THR A 64 -15.38 -5.55 1.27
N ARG A 65 -15.89 -4.33 1.19
CA ARG A 65 -15.14 -3.11 1.57
C ARG A 65 -14.58 -3.16 2.98
N ARG A 66 -15.38 -3.56 3.95
CA ARG A 66 -14.94 -3.60 5.34
C ARG A 66 -13.78 -4.56 5.53
N LEU A 67 -13.90 -5.79 5.04
CA LEU A 67 -12.84 -6.79 5.11
C LEU A 67 -11.60 -6.33 4.34
N ALA A 68 -11.80 -5.86 3.11
CA ALA A 68 -10.70 -5.43 2.25
C ALA A 68 -9.96 -4.22 2.85
N ALA A 69 -10.68 -3.26 3.45
CA ALA A 69 -10.05 -2.12 4.11
C ALA A 69 -9.21 -2.56 5.32
N GLY A 70 -9.69 -3.52 6.11
CA GLY A 70 -8.92 -4.10 7.20
C GLY A 70 -7.65 -4.78 6.70
N LEU A 71 -7.76 -5.58 5.64
CA LEU A 71 -6.60 -6.22 5.01
C LEU A 71 -5.65 -5.21 4.38
N THR A 72 -6.17 -4.10 3.84
CA THR A 72 -5.36 -3.01 3.31
C THR A 72 -4.50 -2.38 4.41
N GLY A 73 -5.08 -2.14 5.58
CA GLY A 73 -4.34 -1.64 6.72
C GLY A 73 -3.22 -2.60 7.13
N ALA A 74 -3.53 -3.89 7.21
CA ALA A 74 -2.54 -4.93 7.51
C ALA A 74 -1.44 -4.98 6.45
N PHE A 75 -1.79 -4.84 5.17
CA PHE A 75 -0.83 -4.79 4.08
C PHE A 75 0.12 -3.60 4.21
N PHE A 76 -0.41 -2.41 4.50
CA PHE A 76 0.42 -1.22 4.70
C PHE A 76 1.39 -1.38 5.88
N VAL A 77 0.98 -2.05 6.94
CA VAL A 77 1.87 -2.39 8.05
C VAL A 77 2.94 -3.39 7.59
N ALA A 78 2.54 -4.40 6.85
CA ALA A 78 3.45 -5.45 6.38
C ALA A 78 4.53 -4.92 5.41
N VAL A 79 4.25 -3.87 4.64
CA VAL A 79 5.25 -3.28 3.73
C VAL A 79 6.11 -2.21 4.38
N PHE A 80 5.86 -1.87 5.64
CA PHE A 80 6.66 -0.87 6.36
C PHE A 80 8.16 -1.22 6.40
N PRO A 81 8.57 -2.50 6.60
CA PRO A 81 9.99 -2.87 6.52
C PRO A 81 10.65 -2.49 5.19
N ALA A 82 9.94 -2.57 4.06
CA ALA A 82 10.46 -2.16 2.76
C ALA A 82 10.73 -0.65 2.74
N ASN A 83 9.84 0.15 3.32
CA ASN A 83 10.03 1.59 3.42
C ASN A 83 11.20 1.95 4.35
N LEU A 84 11.39 1.20 5.45
CA LEU A 84 12.55 1.37 6.33
C LEU A 84 13.85 1.07 5.59
N ARG A 85 13.86 0.01 4.80
CA ARG A 85 15.03 -0.34 3.98
C ARG A 85 15.33 0.77 2.96
N MET A 86 14.31 1.29 2.30
CA MET A 86 14.47 2.41 1.37
C MET A 86 15.08 3.62 2.06
N ALA A 87 14.60 3.98 3.25
CA ALA A 87 15.13 5.10 4.00
C ALA A 87 16.61 4.88 4.35
N ALA A 88 16.97 3.67 4.78
CA ALA A 88 18.35 3.33 5.10
C ALA A 88 19.26 3.36 3.85
N ASP A 89 18.78 2.78 2.74
CA ASP A 89 19.56 2.72 1.49
C ASP A 89 19.74 4.09 0.84
N TRP A 90 18.78 4.99 1.03
CA TRP A 90 18.77 6.30 0.39
C TRP A 90 19.33 7.43 1.27
N ARG A 91 19.82 7.11 2.46
CA ARG A 91 20.36 8.13 3.39
C ARG A 91 21.47 8.98 2.80
N ASP A 92 22.25 8.42 1.86
CA ASP A 92 23.38 9.09 1.20
C ASP A 92 23.03 9.61 -0.21
N ARG A 93 21.74 9.54 -0.58
CA ARG A 93 21.26 10.04 -1.87
C ARG A 93 21.03 11.55 -1.81
N SER A 94 20.61 12.13 -2.95
CA SER A 94 20.31 13.56 -3.03
C SER A 94 19.28 13.98 -1.97
N PRO A 95 19.26 15.27 -1.55
CA PRO A 95 18.26 15.74 -0.59
C PRO A 95 16.82 15.42 -0.99
N VAL A 96 16.50 15.50 -2.30
CA VAL A 96 15.15 15.19 -2.80
C VAL A 96 14.83 13.71 -2.58
N ARG A 97 15.75 12.80 -2.91
CA ARG A 97 15.54 11.37 -2.71
C ARG A 97 15.43 11.00 -1.25
N ARG A 98 16.27 11.60 -0.39
CA ARG A 98 16.16 11.39 1.07
C ARG A 98 14.81 11.86 1.59
N ALA A 99 14.34 13.01 1.14
CA ALA A 99 13.04 13.54 1.56
C ALA A 99 11.91 12.58 1.15
N VAL A 100 11.95 12.02 -0.04
CA VAL A 100 10.99 11.01 -0.49
C VAL A 100 11.03 9.78 0.40
N ALA A 101 12.23 9.23 0.63
CA ALA A 101 12.39 8.01 1.42
C ALA A 101 11.92 8.20 2.87
N TYR A 102 12.33 9.28 3.52
CA TYR A 102 11.94 9.56 4.90
C TYR A 102 10.47 9.99 5.01
N GLY A 103 9.96 10.73 4.01
CA GLY A 103 8.57 11.14 3.97
C GLY A 103 7.60 9.97 3.82
N ARG A 104 8.03 8.86 3.22
CA ARG A 104 7.21 7.65 3.09
C ARG A 104 6.93 6.99 4.44
N LEU A 105 7.76 7.18 5.44
CA LEU A 105 7.56 6.58 6.76
C LEU A 105 6.32 7.15 7.46
N PRO A 106 6.20 8.48 7.67
CA PRO A 106 4.97 9.03 8.23
C PRO A 106 3.77 8.88 7.28
N LEU A 107 3.99 8.96 5.97
CA LEU A 107 2.92 8.73 4.99
C LEU A 107 2.33 7.33 5.16
N GLN A 108 3.17 6.32 5.40
CA GLN A 108 2.71 4.95 5.60
C GLN A 108 1.77 4.84 6.82
N VAL A 109 2.08 5.57 7.90
CA VAL A 109 1.20 5.64 9.06
C VAL A 109 -0.14 6.26 8.69
N LEU A 110 -0.13 7.37 7.93
CA LEU A 110 -1.35 8.01 7.46
C LEU A 110 -2.18 7.08 6.58
N LEU A 111 -1.54 6.27 5.74
CA LEU A 111 -2.22 5.30 4.90
C LEU A 111 -2.91 4.21 5.74
N VAL A 112 -2.25 3.74 6.80
CA VAL A 112 -2.86 2.77 7.73
C VAL A 112 -4.10 3.38 8.39
N LEU A 113 -3.99 4.63 8.86
CA LEU A 113 -5.11 5.33 9.48
C LEU A 113 -6.26 5.56 8.49
N TRP A 114 -5.92 5.86 7.24
CA TRP A 114 -6.92 6.01 6.18
C TRP A 114 -7.67 4.71 5.93
N ALA A 115 -6.95 3.60 5.77
CA ALA A 115 -7.56 2.28 5.59
C ALA A 115 -8.50 1.95 6.76
N GLU A 116 -8.08 2.25 7.98
CA GLU A 116 -8.91 2.03 9.17
C GLU A 116 -10.17 2.90 9.15
N SER A 117 -10.06 4.16 8.71
CA SER A 117 -11.23 5.04 8.60
C SER A 117 -12.23 4.52 7.57
N VAL A 118 -11.75 3.96 6.45
CA VAL A 118 -12.61 3.33 5.44
C VAL A 118 -13.29 2.10 6.02
N ARG A 119 -12.56 1.27 6.76
CA ARG A 119 -13.11 0.08 7.40
C ARG A 119 -14.25 0.45 8.38
N ARG A 120 -14.02 1.45 9.22
CA ARG A 120 -15.02 1.91 10.18
C ARG A 120 -16.25 2.50 9.48
N GLY A 121 -16.04 3.29 8.45
CA GLY A 121 -17.12 3.86 7.65
C GLY A 121 -17.98 2.80 6.97
N ALA A 122 -17.36 1.76 6.44
CA ALA A 122 -18.07 0.64 5.83
C ALA A 122 -18.90 -0.14 6.84
N GLY A 123 -18.39 -0.31 8.08
CA GLY A 123 -19.14 -0.95 9.15
C GLY A 123 -20.37 -0.17 9.58
N ARG A 124 -20.31 1.16 9.53
CA ARG A 124 -21.45 2.03 9.87
C ARG A 124 -22.51 2.04 8.77
N ALA A 125 -22.09 1.86 7.53
CA ALA A 125 -22.99 1.88 6.38
C ALA A 125 -23.73 0.55 6.19
N ALA A 126 -23.32 -0.50 6.88
CA ALA A 126 -23.93 -1.83 6.78
C ALA A 126 -25.23 -1.96 7.66
#